data_6024dcb55f70a9b1c24993d514f238bb
#
_entry.id   6024dcb55f70a9b1c24993d514f238bb
#
_cell.length_a   1.000
_cell.length_b   1.000
_cell.length_c   1.000
_cell.angle_alpha   90.00
_cell.angle_beta   90.00
_cell.angle_gamma   90.00
#
_symmetry.space_group_name_H-M   'P 1'
#
loop_
_entity.id
_entity.type
_entity.pdbx_description
1 polymer ?
#
loop_
_entity_poly.entity_id
_entity_poly.type
_entity_poly.pdbx_seq_one_letter_code
_entity_poly.pdbx_strand_id
1 'polypeptide(L)'
;MDSSEPEVRIALITAPDQETGAEIARALVESRLAACVNLVPGIRSIYRWEGAVQEDAEVLLVVKTRADRARDLVDRVVELHPYDLPEVVMLPAVGGSLAYLDWVRDEAAP
;
A
#
# COMPACT_ATOMS: atom_id res chain seq x y z
N MET A 1 -12.48 -12.53 -19.33
CA MET A 1 -11.29 -11.88 -18.74
C MET A 1 -10.06 -12.62 -19.15
N ASP A 2 -9.07 -11.92 -19.63
CA ASP A 2 -7.82 -12.52 -20.05
C ASP A 2 -7.01 -12.96 -18.82
N SER A 3 -6.73 -14.27 -18.73
CA SER A 3 -5.99 -14.83 -17.60
C SER A 3 -4.52 -14.37 -17.57
N SER A 4 -4.02 -13.76 -18.66
CA SER A 4 -2.66 -13.23 -18.72
C SER A 4 -2.54 -11.83 -18.10
N GLU A 5 -3.68 -11.17 -17.85
CA GLU A 5 -3.65 -9.84 -17.23
C GLU A 5 -3.21 -9.92 -15.78
N PRO A 6 -2.33 -9.01 -15.35
CA PRO A 6 -1.92 -8.97 -13.95
C PRO A 6 -3.12 -8.69 -13.03
N GLU A 7 -3.17 -9.40 -11.94
CA GLU A 7 -4.18 -9.19 -10.91
C GLU A 7 -3.95 -7.85 -10.22
N VAL A 8 -5.04 -7.11 -9.98
CA VAL A 8 -4.98 -5.89 -9.18
C VAL A 8 -4.91 -6.27 -7.71
N ARG A 9 -4.04 -5.61 -6.98
CA ARG A 9 -3.84 -5.81 -5.54
C ARG A 9 -4.09 -4.53 -4.77
N ILE A 10 -4.56 -4.70 -3.54
CA ILE A 10 -4.69 -3.62 -2.57
C ILE A 10 -3.63 -3.86 -1.50
N ALA A 11 -2.76 -2.88 -1.26
CA ALA A 11 -1.82 -2.97 -0.15
C ALA A 11 -2.29 -2.05 0.97
N LEU A 12 -2.22 -2.55 2.20
CA LEU A 12 -2.49 -1.77 3.40
C LEU A 12 -1.16 -1.51 4.09
N ILE A 13 -0.90 -0.23 4.34
CA ILE A 13 0.34 0.23 4.99
C ILE A 13 -0.09 1.21 6.08
N THR A 14 0.53 1.14 7.26
CA THR A 14 0.33 2.15 8.29
C THR A 14 1.58 3.02 8.40
N ALA A 15 1.38 4.30 8.71
CA ALA A 15 2.47 5.27 8.88
C ALA A 15 2.23 6.08 10.15
N PRO A 16 3.31 6.63 10.76
CA PRO A 16 3.16 7.35 12.04
C PRO A 16 2.39 8.67 11.92
N ASP A 17 2.43 9.31 10.77
CA ASP A 17 1.79 10.61 10.55
C ASP A 17 1.49 10.83 9.06
N GLN A 18 0.76 11.91 8.76
CA GLN A 18 0.35 12.21 7.39
C GLN A 18 1.54 12.58 6.50
N GLU A 19 2.52 13.29 7.04
CA GLU A 19 3.70 13.70 6.28
C GLU A 19 4.51 12.50 5.80
N THR A 20 4.81 11.58 6.70
CA THR A 20 5.52 10.35 6.37
C THR A 20 4.72 9.49 5.40
N GLY A 21 3.40 9.36 5.65
CA GLY A 21 2.50 8.63 4.76
C GLY A 21 2.48 9.22 3.35
N ALA A 22 2.42 10.55 3.25
CA ALA A 22 2.40 11.22 1.95
C ALA A 22 3.73 11.04 1.20
N GLU A 23 4.86 11.07 1.90
CA GLU A 23 6.18 10.83 1.29
C GLU A 23 6.26 9.42 0.70
N ILE A 24 5.82 8.41 1.46
CA ILE A 24 5.81 7.03 1.00
C ILE A 24 4.86 6.89 -0.21
N ALA A 25 3.65 7.43 -0.08
CA ALA A 25 2.64 7.36 -1.14
C ALA A 25 3.16 7.98 -2.46
N ARG A 26 3.75 9.17 -2.37
CA ARG A 26 4.27 9.86 -3.55
C ARG A 26 5.41 9.09 -4.19
N ALA A 27 6.31 8.54 -3.40
CA ALA A 27 7.42 7.73 -3.91
C ALA A 27 6.92 6.50 -4.67
N LEU A 28 5.89 5.82 -4.16
CA LEU A 28 5.32 4.65 -4.80
C LEU A 28 4.64 5.00 -6.14
N VAL A 29 3.90 6.10 -6.18
CA VAL A 29 3.22 6.53 -7.40
C VAL A 29 4.21 7.03 -8.45
N GLU A 30 5.17 7.85 -8.05
CA GLU A 30 6.18 8.38 -8.97
C GLU A 30 7.03 7.28 -9.61
N SER A 31 7.32 6.22 -8.87
CA SER A 31 8.10 5.09 -9.39
C SER A 31 7.26 4.03 -10.10
N ARG A 32 5.95 4.25 -10.23
CA ARG A 32 5.00 3.33 -10.86
C ARG A 32 4.87 1.99 -10.12
N LEU A 33 5.24 1.95 -8.85
CA LEU A 33 4.99 0.79 -7.99
C LEU A 33 3.54 0.76 -7.51
N ALA A 34 2.85 1.88 -7.64
CA ALA A 34 1.42 1.98 -7.35
C ALA A 34 0.76 2.93 -8.34
N ALA A 35 -0.50 2.68 -8.67
CA ALA A 35 -1.29 3.58 -9.48
C ALA A 35 -1.89 4.70 -8.66
N CYS A 36 -2.28 4.39 -7.43
CA CYS A 36 -3.00 5.31 -6.55
C CYS A 36 -2.77 4.93 -5.10
N VAL A 37 -2.66 5.94 -4.24
CA VAL A 37 -2.62 5.72 -2.79
C VAL A 37 -3.58 6.70 -2.14
N ASN A 38 -4.50 6.18 -1.33
CA ASN A 38 -5.36 7.00 -0.50
C ASN A 38 -4.81 7.00 0.92
N LEU A 39 -4.77 8.17 1.55
CA LEU A 39 -4.37 8.29 2.94
C LEU A 39 -5.62 8.49 3.80
N VAL A 40 -5.78 7.64 4.80
CA VAL A 40 -6.89 7.72 5.76
C VAL A 40 -6.29 8.13 7.10
N PRO A 41 -6.45 9.39 7.51
CA PRO A 41 -5.91 9.85 8.80
C PRO A 41 -6.78 9.41 9.96
N GLY A 42 -6.23 9.50 11.15
CA GLY A 42 -7.00 9.34 12.38
C GLY A 42 -7.34 7.90 12.75
N ILE A 43 -6.59 6.93 12.28
CA ILE A 43 -6.79 5.56 12.78
C ILE A 43 -6.06 5.41 14.10
N ARG A 44 -6.57 4.48 14.91
CA ARG A 44 -5.92 4.08 16.16
C ARG A 44 -5.53 2.63 16.00
N SER A 45 -4.23 2.36 16.16
CA SER A 45 -3.69 1.01 16.03
C SER A 45 -3.43 0.45 17.42
N ILE A 46 -4.00 -0.71 17.69
CA ILE A 46 -3.85 -1.41 18.97
C ILE A 46 -3.20 -2.75 18.65
N TYR A 47 -2.01 -2.99 19.19
CA TYR A 47 -1.21 -4.13 18.78
C TYR A 47 -0.31 -4.59 19.92
N ARG A 48 0.22 -5.79 19.78
CA ARG A 48 1.16 -6.35 20.76
C ARG A 48 2.59 -6.16 20.25
N TRP A 49 3.42 -5.58 21.08
CA TRP A 49 4.83 -5.34 20.76
C TRP A 49 5.67 -5.55 22.02
N GLU A 50 6.72 -6.35 21.91
CA GLU A 50 7.65 -6.63 23.02
C GLU A 50 6.93 -7.03 24.32
N GLY A 51 5.93 -7.90 24.20
CA GLY A 51 5.20 -8.46 25.33
C GLY A 51 4.13 -7.55 25.95
N ALA A 52 3.87 -6.39 25.37
CA ALA A 52 2.88 -5.45 25.88
C ALA A 52 1.91 -5.00 24.79
N VAL A 53 0.71 -4.59 25.21
CA VAL A 53 -0.27 -4.00 24.30
C VAL A 53 0.05 -2.52 24.16
N GLN A 54 0.19 -2.07 22.92
CA GLN A 54 0.48 -0.70 22.56
C GLN A 54 -0.73 -0.09 21.86
N GLU A 55 -0.84 1.24 21.92
CA GLU A 55 -1.87 1.98 21.21
C GLU A 55 -1.28 3.26 20.66
N ASP A 56 -1.37 3.44 19.32
CA ASP A 56 -0.80 4.59 18.63
C ASP A 56 -1.79 5.18 17.64
N ALA A 57 -1.74 6.49 17.48
CA ALA A 57 -2.41 7.15 16.37
C ALA A 57 -1.58 6.96 15.10
N GLU A 58 -2.21 6.55 14.02
CA GLU A 58 -1.53 6.33 12.76
C GLU A 58 -2.37 6.79 11.58
N VAL A 59 -1.78 6.70 10.39
CA VAL A 59 -2.43 6.96 9.10
C VAL A 59 -2.40 5.66 8.30
N LEU A 60 -3.53 5.33 7.67
CA LEU A 60 -3.63 4.15 6.83
C LEU A 60 -3.44 4.57 5.37
N LEU A 61 -2.55 3.90 4.66
CA LEU A 61 -2.40 4.02 3.23
C LEU A 61 -3.10 2.85 2.56
N VAL A 62 -4.04 3.16 1.68
CA VAL A 62 -4.73 2.16 0.85
C VAL A 62 -4.17 2.29 -0.56
N VAL A 63 -3.37 1.31 -0.96
CA VAL A 63 -2.56 1.35 -2.18
C VAL A 63 -3.18 0.46 -3.24
N LYS A 64 -3.31 0.96 -4.48
CA LYS A 64 -3.79 0.16 -5.61
C LYS A 64 -2.63 -0.09 -6.54
N THR A 65 -2.34 -1.37 -6.79
CA THR A 65 -1.20 -1.80 -7.58
C THR A 65 -1.50 -3.09 -8.36
N ARG A 66 -0.48 -3.68 -8.96
CA ARG A 66 -0.54 -4.95 -9.68
C ARG A 66 0.20 -6.03 -8.90
N ALA A 67 -0.23 -7.26 -9.08
CA ALA A 67 0.39 -8.41 -8.41
C ALA A 67 1.88 -8.53 -8.74
N ASP A 68 2.29 -8.22 -9.97
CA ASP A 68 3.68 -8.33 -10.39
C ASP A 68 4.57 -7.18 -9.87
N ARG A 69 3.97 -6.19 -9.21
CA ARG A 69 4.73 -5.11 -8.55
C ARG A 69 4.85 -5.33 -7.03
N ALA A 70 4.22 -6.38 -6.52
CA ALA A 70 4.09 -6.59 -5.08
C ALA A 70 5.44 -6.64 -4.35
N ARG A 71 6.37 -7.41 -4.85
CA ARG A 71 7.69 -7.57 -4.22
C ARG A 71 8.46 -6.26 -4.18
N ASP A 72 8.53 -5.57 -5.31
CA ASP A 72 9.27 -4.30 -5.41
C ASP A 72 8.62 -3.22 -4.55
N LEU A 73 7.28 -3.23 -4.47
CA LEU A 73 6.55 -2.31 -3.62
C LEU A 73 6.90 -2.53 -2.14
N VAL A 74 6.85 -3.78 -1.68
CA VAL A 74 7.20 -4.13 -0.29
C VAL A 74 8.62 -3.69 0.02
N ASP A 75 9.58 -4.02 -0.84
CA ASP A 75 10.97 -3.67 -0.64
C ASP A 75 11.16 -2.15 -0.54
N ARG A 76 10.46 -1.40 -1.39
CA ARG A 76 10.54 0.06 -1.36
C ARG A 76 9.94 0.66 -0.10
N VAL A 77 8.81 0.14 0.35
CA VAL A 77 8.16 0.60 1.60
C VAL A 77 9.09 0.34 2.78
N VAL A 78 9.65 -0.86 2.89
CA VAL A 78 10.57 -1.20 3.98
C VAL A 78 11.78 -0.25 3.99
N GLU A 79 12.30 0.09 2.82
CA GLU A 79 13.43 1.01 2.66
C GLU A 79 13.09 2.43 3.15
N LEU A 80 11.88 2.91 2.84
CA LEU A 80 11.46 4.28 3.14
C LEU A 80 10.87 4.46 4.52
N HIS A 81 10.35 3.38 5.11
CA HIS A 81 9.57 3.46 6.34
C HIS A 81 10.45 3.66 7.57
N PRO A 82 10.04 4.54 8.52
CA PRO A 82 10.83 4.79 9.73
C PRO A 82 10.78 3.66 10.76
N TYR A 83 9.81 2.73 10.66
CA TYR A 83 9.69 1.62 11.60
C TYR A 83 10.67 0.49 11.29
N ASP A 84 11.12 -0.23 12.31
CA ASP A 84 11.91 -1.45 12.14
C ASP A 84 11.09 -2.55 11.49
N LEU A 85 9.79 -2.61 11.82
CA LEU A 85 8.87 -3.62 11.30
C LEU A 85 7.61 -2.94 10.73
N PRO A 86 7.68 -2.40 9.51
CA PRO A 86 6.53 -1.74 8.92
C PRO A 86 5.45 -2.74 8.52
N GLU A 87 4.19 -2.33 8.67
CA GLU A 87 3.06 -3.11 8.16
C GLU A 87 2.92 -2.92 6.67
N VAL A 88 2.97 -4.00 5.90
CA VAL A 88 2.59 -4.02 4.48
C VAL A 88 1.86 -5.34 4.25
N VAL A 89 0.56 -5.27 4.04
CA VAL A 89 -0.27 -6.47 3.81
C VAL A 89 -0.98 -6.31 2.49
N MET A 90 -0.96 -7.34 1.65
CA MET A 90 -1.61 -7.30 0.35
C MET A 90 -2.86 -8.15 0.30
N LEU A 91 -3.88 -7.64 -0.40
CA LEU A 91 -5.15 -8.29 -0.62
C LEU A 91 -5.43 -8.32 -2.12
N PRO A 92 -6.06 -9.39 -2.64
CA PRO A 92 -6.49 -9.39 -4.04
C PRO A 92 -7.73 -8.50 -4.21
N ALA A 93 -7.80 -7.79 -5.32
CA ALA A 93 -9.03 -7.10 -5.72
C ALA A 93 -9.83 -8.06 -6.58
N VAL A 94 -10.87 -8.64 -6.01
CA VAL A 94 -11.64 -9.72 -6.67
C VAL A 94 -12.63 -9.21 -7.70
N GLY A 95 -12.89 -7.91 -7.77
CA GLY A 95 -13.80 -7.30 -8.73
C GLY A 95 -13.84 -5.80 -8.58
N GLY A 96 -14.60 -5.15 -9.45
CA GLY A 96 -14.75 -3.69 -9.43
C GLY A 96 -15.10 -3.17 -10.82
N SER A 97 -15.04 -1.84 -10.99
CA SER A 97 -15.19 -1.23 -12.30
C SER A 97 -14.04 -1.68 -13.20
N LEU A 98 -14.35 -2.32 -14.31
CA LEU A 98 -13.32 -2.81 -15.24
C LEU A 98 -12.46 -1.68 -15.77
N ALA A 99 -13.04 -0.54 -16.08
CA ALA A 99 -12.29 0.62 -16.55
C ALA A 99 -11.29 1.11 -15.50
N TYR A 100 -11.68 1.14 -14.24
CA TYR A 100 -10.79 1.54 -13.15
C TYR A 100 -9.66 0.52 -12.94
N LEU A 101 -9.99 -0.77 -12.94
CA LEU A 101 -9.00 -1.82 -12.78
C LEU A 101 -7.98 -1.82 -13.92
N ASP A 102 -8.42 -1.55 -15.15
CA ASP A 102 -7.53 -1.39 -16.29
C ASP A 102 -6.61 -0.18 -16.12
N TRP A 103 -7.15 0.93 -15.62
CA TRP A 103 -6.36 2.12 -15.32
C TRP A 103 -5.27 1.80 -14.29
N VAL A 104 -5.60 1.05 -13.23
CA VAL A 104 -4.59 0.64 -12.22
C VAL A 104 -3.49 -0.20 -12.88
N ARG A 105 -3.87 -1.15 -13.74
CA ARG A 105 -2.90 -2.00 -14.44
C ARG A 105 -1.96 -1.18 -15.32
N ASP A 106 -2.51 -0.20 -16.03
CA ASP A 106 -1.71 0.65 -16.92
C ASP A 106 -0.74 1.52 -16.15
N GLU A 107 -1.22 2.19 -15.09
CA GLU A 107 -0.40 3.13 -14.35
C GLU A 107 0.64 2.48 -13.45
N ALA A 108 0.39 1.26 -12.98
CA ALA A 108 1.35 0.51 -12.19
C ALA A 108 2.21 -0.45 -13.04
N ALA A 109 2.16 -0.34 -14.35
CA ALA A 109 2.97 -1.17 -15.23
C ALA A 109 4.45 -0.83 -15.09
N PRO A 110 5.33 -1.86 -15.15
CA PRO A 110 6.78 -1.65 -15.08
C PRO A 110 7.31 -0.75 -16.20
#